data_9d69292d25d1b83e2b842904eb4ac920
#
_entry.id   9d69292d25d1b83e2b842904eb4ac920
#
_cell.length_a   1.000
_cell.length_b   1.000
_cell.length_c   1.000
_cell.angle_alpha   90.00
_cell.angle_beta   90.00
_cell.angle_gamma   90.00
#
_symmetry.space_group_name_H-M   'P 1'
#
loop_
_entity.id
_entity.type
_entity.pdbx_description
1 polymer ?
#
loop_
_entity_poly.entity_id
_entity_poly.type
_entity_poly.pdbx_seq_one_letter_code
_entity_poly.pdbx_strand_id
1 'polypeptide(L)'
;MAARTDDPLDPEVVGPWRVGSGRRGVLLLHGFAGTAPELRRLGDALAGAGWRCHGPLLTGHGTTPEELDRTVWQDWAASAEEALTALRAECDEVAIAGQSGGGSLALYLAAGHPEVIAVACLATPVWLGGWKQRLLPVGKHVVRWDRPSGDVDLYRLEGIEELWSYGRRSTSSIHEFVRMLAHVRDELVSVRAPVLICHGERDRVIDPANAIEIERRLLCSAAVERRMLPRSGHGISVDVDRDDVNRLVLDWFDRFSTGGRRGRAPETGGPPVARPSAPEAQAPASVGSPPRA
;
A
#
# COMPACT_ATOMS: atom_id res chain seq x y z
N MET A 1 3.63 21.57 11.87
CA MET A 1 3.26 20.66 13.00
C MET A 1 2.46 19.55 12.39
N ALA A 2 2.90 18.30 12.53
CA ALA A 2 2.13 17.17 12.02
C ALA A 2 0.77 17.19 12.72
N ALA A 3 -0.26 17.11 11.93
CA ALA A 3 -1.61 17.07 12.45
C ALA A 3 -1.92 15.67 13.00
N ARG A 4 -1.30 15.34 14.11
CA ARG A 4 -1.80 14.28 14.99
C ARG A 4 -2.73 14.91 15.99
N THR A 5 -3.99 14.52 15.95
CA THR A 5 -5.01 15.04 16.87
C THR A 5 -5.87 13.92 17.40
N ASP A 6 -6.35 14.09 18.63
CA ASP A 6 -7.40 13.26 19.22
C ASP A 6 -8.80 13.91 19.00
N ASP A 7 -8.82 15.17 18.51
CA ASP A 7 -10.06 15.89 18.19
C ASP A 7 -10.66 15.42 16.86
N PRO A 8 -11.98 15.52 16.67
CA PRO A 8 -12.61 15.27 15.39
C PRO A 8 -11.99 16.11 14.28
N LEU A 9 -11.66 15.47 13.17
CA LEU A 9 -11.13 16.15 12.00
C LEU A 9 -12.27 16.79 11.19
N ASP A 10 -11.99 17.92 10.55
CA ASP A 10 -12.96 18.58 9.67
C ASP A 10 -13.24 17.70 8.44
N PRO A 11 -14.49 17.22 8.24
CA PRO A 11 -14.83 16.35 7.12
C PRO A 11 -14.57 16.99 5.75
N GLU A 12 -14.62 18.34 5.64
CA GLU A 12 -14.31 19.04 4.39
C GLU A 12 -12.82 18.97 4.05
N VAL A 13 -11.95 18.85 5.08
CA VAL A 13 -10.50 18.78 4.91
C VAL A 13 -10.03 17.33 4.70
N VAL A 14 -10.57 16.38 5.46
CA VAL A 14 -10.05 14.98 5.50
C VAL A 14 -10.95 14.00 4.75
N GLY A 15 -12.06 14.46 4.20
CA GLY A 15 -13.07 13.64 3.54
C GLY A 15 -12.62 13.02 2.22
N PRO A 16 -13.49 12.18 1.64
CA PRO A 16 -13.25 11.57 0.34
C PRO A 16 -13.19 12.65 -0.76
N TRP A 17 -12.47 12.36 -1.83
CA TRP A 17 -12.33 13.28 -2.94
C TRP A 17 -12.36 12.56 -4.29
N ARG A 18 -12.73 13.29 -5.33
CA ARG A 18 -12.66 12.85 -6.72
C ARG A 18 -12.05 13.94 -7.57
N VAL A 19 -11.23 13.57 -8.57
CA VAL A 19 -10.61 14.50 -9.51
C VAL A 19 -10.37 13.80 -10.85
N GLY A 20 -10.37 14.61 -11.92
CA GLY A 20 -10.28 14.09 -13.28
C GLY A 20 -11.61 13.55 -13.82
N SER A 21 -11.67 13.31 -15.14
CA SER A 21 -12.91 12.94 -15.85
C SER A 21 -12.71 11.87 -16.93
N GLY A 22 -11.52 11.24 -16.98
CA GLY A 22 -11.19 10.19 -17.94
C GLY A 22 -12.01 8.92 -17.74
N ARG A 23 -11.93 8.02 -18.72
CA ARG A 23 -12.50 6.66 -18.61
C ARG A 23 -11.51 5.63 -18.08
N ARG A 24 -10.28 6.06 -17.75
CA ARG A 24 -9.29 5.28 -17.02
C ARG A 24 -9.37 5.68 -15.54
N GLY A 25 -9.70 4.75 -14.66
CA GLY A 25 -9.91 5.00 -13.23
C GLY A 25 -8.69 4.65 -12.40
N VAL A 26 -8.45 5.42 -11.32
CA VAL A 26 -7.52 5.06 -10.25
C VAL A 26 -8.19 5.19 -8.91
N LEU A 27 -8.24 4.10 -8.15
CA LEU A 27 -8.62 4.09 -6.75
C LEU A 27 -7.38 4.36 -5.88
N LEU A 28 -7.46 5.34 -4.98
CA LEU A 28 -6.34 5.80 -4.15
C LEU A 28 -6.66 5.60 -2.66
N LEU A 29 -6.01 4.61 -2.03
CA LEU A 29 -6.33 4.15 -0.68
C LEU A 29 -5.31 4.68 0.33
N HIS A 30 -5.78 5.48 1.31
CA HIS A 30 -4.96 6.03 2.38
C HIS A 30 -4.54 4.98 3.43
N GLY A 31 -3.55 5.33 4.27
CA GLY A 31 -2.99 4.46 5.29
C GLY A 31 -3.90 4.24 6.50
N PHE A 32 -3.57 3.22 7.31
CA PHE A 32 -4.22 2.96 8.59
C PHE A 32 -4.10 4.15 9.54
N ALA A 33 -5.22 4.58 10.11
CA ALA A 33 -5.35 5.78 10.94
C ALA A 33 -5.03 7.11 10.21
N GLY A 34 -4.87 7.08 8.88
CA GLY A 34 -4.70 8.24 7.99
C GLY A 34 -6.03 8.74 7.43
N THR A 35 -5.96 9.59 6.42
CA THR A 35 -7.13 10.22 5.78
C THR A 35 -6.96 10.32 4.26
N ALA A 36 -8.07 10.52 3.54
CA ALA A 36 -8.08 10.49 2.07
C ALA A 36 -7.11 11.50 1.39
N PRO A 37 -6.89 12.73 1.89
CA PRO A 37 -5.93 13.69 1.31
C PRO A 37 -4.49 13.24 1.23
N GLU A 38 -4.07 12.22 1.98
CA GLU A 38 -2.70 11.66 1.94
C GLU A 38 -2.21 11.35 0.52
N LEU A 39 -3.13 10.98 -0.38
CA LEU A 39 -2.81 10.65 -1.78
C LEU A 39 -3.35 11.70 -2.78
N ARG A 40 -3.82 12.86 -2.31
CA ARG A 40 -4.42 13.87 -3.17
C ARG A 40 -3.45 14.38 -4.24
N ARG A 41 -2.19 14.61 -3.90
CA ARG A 41 -1.16 15.07 -4.86
C ARG A 41 -0.91 14.04 -5.96
N LEU A 42 -0.84 12.76 -5.62
CA LEU A 42 -0.74 11.69 -6.61
C LEU A 42 -1.98 11.68 -7.49
N GLY A 43 -3.17 11.83 -6.91
CA GLY A 43 -4.42 11.93 -7.65
C GLY A 43 -4.45 13.10 -8.63
N ASP A 44 -3.99 14.29 -8.22
CA ASP A 44 -3.90 15.47 -9.08
C ASP A 44 -2.92 15.26 -10.25
N ALA A 45 -1.76 14.63 -9.99
CA ALA A 45 -0.78 14.29 -11.03
C ALA A 45 -1.36 13.29 -12.06
N LEU A 46 -2.03 12.24 -11.60
CA LEU A 46 -2.71 11.26 -12.45
C LEU A 46 -3.87 11.89 -13.24
N ALA A 47 -4.66 12.75 -12.59
CA ALA A 47 -5.76 13.47 -13.26
C ALA A 47 -5.25 14.40 -14.35
N GLY A 48 -4.11 15.07 -14.14
CA GLY A 48 -3.41 15.86 -15.16
C GLY A 48 -2.99 15.05 -16.38
N ALA A 49 -2.80 13.73 -16.23
CA ALA A 49 -2.52 12.79 -17.31
C ALA A 49 -3.77 12.08 -17.88
N GLY A 50 -4.98 12.55 -17.51
CA GLY A 50 -6.25 12.07 -18.06
C GLY A 50 -6.83 10.85 -17.34
N TRP A 51 -6.40 10.55 -16.11
CA TRP A 51 -7.02 9.55 -15.26
C TRP A 51 -8.16 10.16 -14.42
N ARG A 52 -9.18 9.36 -14.12
CA ARG A 52 -10.22 9.68 -13.14
C ARG A 52 -9.82 9.07 -11.80
N CYS A 53 -9.60 9.90 -10.80
CA CYS A 53 -9.10 9.48 -9.50
C CYS A 53 -10.17 9.59 -8.42
N HIS A 54 -10.24 8.59 -7.55
CA HIS A 54 -11.10 8.55 -6.38
C HIS A 54 -10.28 8.16 -5.15
N GLY A 55 -10.19 9.07 -4.18
CA GLY A 55 -9.67 8.82 -2.84
C GLY A 55 -10.82 8.69 -1.86
N PRO A 56 -11.28 7.47 -1.53
CA PRO A 56 -12.32 7.27 -0.53
C PRO A 56 -11.78 7.51 0.88
N LEU A 57 -12.67 7.83 1.81
CA LEU A 57 -12.38 7.76 3.24
C LEU A 57 -12.86 6.40 3.77
N LEU A 58 -11.96 5.63 4.37
CA LEU A 58 -12.29 4.30 4.89
C LEU A 58 -13.10 4.41 6.19
N THR A 59 -14.01 3.48 6.43
CA THR A 59 -14.87 3.44 7.63
C THR A 59 -14.04 3.60 8.91
N GLY A 60 -14.50 4.48 9.82
CA GLY A 60 -13.84 4.78 11.10
C GLY A 60 -12.61 5.68 11.00
N HIS A 61 -12.20 6.09 9.78
CA HIS A 61 -11.09 7.01 9.58
C HIS A 61 -11.60 8.46 9.40
N GLY A 62 -10.73 9.44 9.64
CA GLY A 62 -11.08 10.86 9.49
C GLY A 62 -12.10 11.40 10.49
N THR A 63 -12.41 10.66 11.54
CA THR A 63 -13.38 10.99 12.58
C THR A 63 -12.71 11.09 13.95
N THR A 64 -12.89 10.07 14.81
CA THR A 64 -12.25 9.98 16.12
C THR A 64 -11.53 8.64 16.31
N PRO A 65 -10.52 8.57 17.19
CA PRO A 65 -9.88 7.29 17.54
C PRO A 65 -10.89 6.26 18.09
N GLU A 66 -11.95 6.71 18.76
CA GLU A 66 -13.00 5.87 19.31
C GLU A 66 -13.89 5.25 18.23
N GLU A 67 -14.12 5.95 17.13
CA GLU A 67 -14.88 5.40 16.00
C GLU A 67 -14.04 4.36 15.25
N LEU A 68 -12.76 4.61 15.05
CA LEU A 68 -11.84 3.60 14.49
C LEU A 68 -11.76 2.35 15.40
N ASP A 69 -11.79 2.52 16.74
CA ASP A 69 -11.78 1.41 17.70
C ASP A 69 -12.98 0.47 17.58
N ARG A 70 -14.11 0.96 17.04
CA ARG A 70 -15.33 0.17 16.83
C ARG A 70 -15.37 -0.60 15.54
N THR A 71 -14.42 -0.37 14.64
CA THR A 71 -14.34 -1.03 13.33
C THR A 71 -13.45 -2.26 13.36
N VAL A 72 -13.70 -3.16 12.43
CA VAL A 72 -12.81 -4.28 12.11
C VAL A 72 -12.24 -4.09 10.71
N TRP A 73 -11.17 -4.79 10.39
CA TRP A 73 -10.50 -4.60 9.10
C TRP A 73 -11.40 -4.90 7.89
N GLN A 74 -12.42 -5.75 8.05
CA GLN A 74 -13.41 -6.04 7.01
C GLN A 74 -14.26 -4.80 6.65
N ASP A 75 -14.51 -3.90 7.61
CA ASP A 75 -15.22 -2.64 7.34
C ASP A 75 -14.39 -1.73 6.45
N TRP A 76 -13.06 -1.71 6.64
CA TRP A 76 -12.14 -0.95 5.79
C TRP A 76 -12.07 -1.54 4.39
N ALA A 77 -12.01 -2.88 4.30
CA ALA A 77 -12.03 -3.59 3.03
C ALA A 77 -13.36 -3.35 2.29
N ALA A 78 -14.50 -3.39 2.98
CA ALA A 78 -15.81 -3.11 2.39
C ALA A 78 -15.90 -1.68 1.83
N SER A 79 -15.38 -0.67 2.54
CA SER A 79 -15.32 0.70 2.02
C SER A 79 -14.49 0.82 0.73
N ALA A 80 -13.34 0.12 0.69
CA ALA A 80 -12.49 0.10 -0.49
C ALA A 80 -13.14 -0.64 -1.67
N GLU A 81 -13.86 -1.74 -1.41
CA GLU A 81 -14.62 -2.52 -2.38
C GLU A 81 -15.78 -1.72 -2.99
N GLU A 82 -16.54 -1.01 -2.14
CA GLU A 82 -17.62 -0.11 -2.58
C GLU A 82 -17.07 0.99 -3.50
N ALA A 83 -15.96 1.61 -3.12
CA ALA A 83 -15.31 2.65 -3.90
C ALA A 83 -14.77 2.12 -5.25
N LEU A 84 -14.20 0.89 -5.27
CA LEU A 84 -13.77 0.22 -6.49
C LEU A 84 -14.95 -0.06 -7.42
N THR A 85 -16.04 -0.60 -6.88
CA THR A 85 -17.27 -0.89 -7.63
C THR A 85 -17.86 0.37 -8.25
N ALA A 86 -17.95 1.46 -7.48
CA ALA A 86 -18.43 2.75 -7.97
C ALA A 86 -17.54 3.31 -9.10
N LEU A 87 -16.21 3.22 -8.96
CA LEU A 87 -15.28 3.69 -9.97
C LEU A 87 -15.34 2.86 -11.25
N ARG A 88 -15.51 1.54 -11.14
CA ARG A 88 -15.69 0.62 -12.28
C ARG A 88 -16.97 0.87 -13.07
N ALA A 89 -18.01 1.34 -12.44
CA ALA A 89 -19.24 1.74 -13.14
C ALA A 89 -19.04 2.98 -14.05
N GLU A 90 -18.00 3.78 -13.78
CA GLU A 90 -17.71 5.01 -14.51
C GLU A 90 -16.51 4.89 -15.48
N CYS A 91 -15.70 3.84 -15.36
CA CYS A 91 -14.42 3.68 -16.07
C CYS A 91 -14.37 2.35 -16.84
N ASP A 92 -13.66 2.34 -17.97
CA ASP A 92 -13.46 1.13 -18.79
C ASP A 92 -12.36 0.22 -18.20
N GLU A 93 -11.39 0.82 -17.50
CA GLU A 93 -10.28 0.14 -16.85
C GLU A 93 -9.94 0.85 -15.54
N VAL A 94 -9.54 0.09 -14.51
CA VAL A 94 -9.23 0.65 -13.19
C VAL A 94 -7.92 0.08 -12.68
N ALA A 95 -7.03 0.98 -12.23
CA ALA A 95 -5.83 0.70 -11.45
C ALA A 95 -6.06 1.07 -9.98
N ILE A 96 -5.23 0.55 -9.07
CA ILE A 96 -5.31 0.85 -7.64
C ILE A 96 -3.93 1.28 -7.14
N ALA A 97 -3.86 2.38 -6.39
CA ALA A 97 -2.68 2.72 -5.60
C ALA A 97 -3.06 2.84 -4.12
N GLY A 98 -2.13 2.51 -3.24
CA GLY A 98 -2.36 2.69 -1.82
C GLY A 98 -1.07 2.90 -1.05
N GLN A 99 -1.13 3.74 0.00
CA GLN A 99 -0.01 3.98 0.89
C GLN A 99 -0.18 3.22 2.19
N SER A 100 0.90 2.63 2.70
CA SER A 100 0.90 1.91 3.98
C SER A 100 -0.22 0.86 4.03
N GLY A 101 -1.12 0.90 5.01
CA GLY A 101 -2.29 0.02 5.09
C GLY A 101 -3.18 0.06 3.86
N GLY A 102 -3.29 1.21 3.18
CA GLY A 102 -4.00 1.34 1.91
C GLY A 102 -3.36 0.52 0.78
N GLY A 103 -2.03 0.39 0.77
CA GLY A 103 -1.33 -0.50 -0.15
C GLY A 103 -1.62 -1.99 0.12
N SER A 104 -1.77 -2.36 1.39
CA SER A 104 -2.21 -3.71 1.76
C SER A 104 -3.63 -4.00 1.28
N LEU A 105 -4.56 -3.03 1.43
CA LEU A 105 -5.92 -3.13 0.89
C LEU A 105 -5.93 -3.15 -0.65
N ALA A 106 -5.03 -2.41 -1.31
CA ALA A 106 -4.89 -2.46 -2.77
C ALA A 106 -4.51 -3.87 -3.26
N LEU A 107 -3.60 -4.55 -2.56
CA LEU A 107 -3.23 -5.94 -2.83
C LEU A 107 -4.38 -6.92 -2.53
N TYR A 108 -5.11 -6.70 -1.44
CA TYR A 108 -6.32 -7.46 -1.11
C TYR A 108 -7.37 -7.39 -2.23
N LEU A 109 -7.70 -6.18 -2.68
CA LEU A 109 -8.63 -5.99 -3.79
C LEU A 109 -8.13 -6.66 -5.07
N ALA A 110 -6.85 -6.49 -5.41
CA ALA A 110 -6.28 -7.09 -6.61
C ALA A 110 -6.23 -8.62 -6.58
N ALA A 111 -6.20 -9.25 -5.40
CA ALA A 111 -6.31 -10.69 -5.25
C ALA A 111 -7.73 -11.20 -5.59
N GLY A 112 -8.77 -10.41 -5.23
CA GLY A 112 -10.17 -10.73 -5.51
C GLY A 112 -10.66 -10.24 -6.89
N HIS A 113 -9.96 -9.29 -7.53
CA HIS A 113 -10.37 -8.62 -8.77
C HIS A 113 -9.30 -8.74 -9.86
N PRO A 114 -9.27 -9.86 -10.60
CA PRO A 114 -8.27 -10.09 -11.65
C PRO A 114 -8.36 -9.10 -12.83
N GLU A 115 -9.45 -8.35 -12.94
CA GLU A 115 -9.67 -7.29 -13.92
C GLU A 115 -9.01 -5.95 -13.56
N VAL A 116 -8.47 -5.79 -12.36
CA VAL A 116 -7.63 -4.63 -12.01
C VAL A 116 -6.39 -4.62 -12.90
N ILE A 117 -6.20 -3.52 -13.64
CA ILE A 117 -5.17 -3.49 -14.68
C ILE A 117 -3.75 -3.34 -14.15
N ALA A 118 -3.56 -2.70 -12.98
CA ALA A 118 -2.27 -2.52 -12.33
C ALA A 118 -2.45 -2.07 -10.87
N VAL A 119 -1.45 -2.34 -10.03
CA VAL A 119 -1.39 -1.91 -8.62
C VAL A 119 -0.10 -1.15 -8.36
N ALA A 120 -0.16 -0.11 -7.51
CA ALA A 120 1.00 0.57 -6.95
C ALA A 120 0.96 0.55 -5.41
N CYS A 121 1.93 -0.10 -4.81
CA CYS A 121 2.12 -0.23 -3.36
C CYS A 121 3.14 0.80 -2.88
N LEU A 122 2.73 1.72 -2.01
CA LEU A 122 3.56 2.81 -1.50
C LEU A 122 3.83 2.59 -0.01
N ALA A 123 5.08 2.32 0.38
CA ALA A 123 5.49 2.04 1.77
C ALA A 123 4.59 1.00 2.47
N THR A 124 4.26 -0.08 1.76
CA THR A 124 3.20 -1.03 2.10
C THR A 124 3.71 -2.13 3.04
N PRO A 125 3.04 -2.37 4.18
CA PRO A 125 3.32 -3.52 5.04
C PRO A 125 2.50 -4.76 4.61
N VAL A 126 3.08 -5.94 4.81
CA VAL A 126 2.37 -7.23 4.85
C VAL A 126 2.67 -7.96 6.17
N TRP A 127 3.51 -7.36 6.99
CA TRP A 127 3.78 -7.70 8.38
C TRP A 127 4.28 -6.48 9.14
N LEU A 128 4.18 -6.52 10.46
CA LEU A 128 4.81 -5.53 11.33
C LEU A 128 5.91 -6.20 12.14
N GLY A 129 7.04 -5.52 12.35
CA GLY A 129 8.15 -6.01 13.16
C GLY A 129 7.90 -5.89 14.67
N GLY A 130 8.61 -6.69 15.47
CA GLY A 130 8.66 -6.58 16.92
C GLY A 130 7.83 -7.62 17.68
N TRP A 131 8.20 -7.84 18.94
CA TRP A 131 7.58 -8.86 19.81
C TRP A 131 6.20 -8.43 20.35
N LYS A 132 5.94 -7.14 20.42
CA LYS A 132 4.68 -6.57 20.95
C LYS A 132 3.45 -7.06 20.20
N GLN A 133 3.55 -7.31 18.89
CA GLN A 133 2.41 -7.78 18.09
C GLN A 133 1.95 -9.19 18.50
N ARG A 134 2.86 -10.04 18.98
CA ARG A 134 2.52 -11.38 19.49
C ARG A 134 1.66 -11.31 20.74
N LEU A 135 1.73 -10.20 21.48
CA LEU A 135 0.96 -9.98 22.72
C LEU A 135 -0.35 -9.22 22.47
N LEU A 136 -0.59 -8.67 21.26
CA LEU A 136 -1.80 -7.91 20.94
C LEU A 136 -3.11 -8.67 21.23
N PRO A 137 -3.24 -9.99 20.97
CA PRO A 137 -4.49 -10.71 21.26
C PRO A 137 -4.89 -10.64 22.74
N VAL A 138 -3.92 -10.57 23.65
CA VAL A 138 -4.14 -10.43 25.10
C VAL A 138 -4.03 -8.97 25.53
N GLY A 139 -3.03 -8.27 25.00
CA GLY A 139 -2.70 -6.88 25.38
C GLY A 139 -3.84 -5.90 25.14
N LYS A 140 -4.65 -6.10 24.09
CA LYS A 140 -5.83 -5.26 23.78
C LYS A 140 -6.88 -5.22 24.89
N HIS A 141 -6.91 -6.20 25.77
CA HIS A 141 -7.83 -6.25 26.92
C HIS A 141 -7.27 -5.53 28.17
N VAL A 142 -5.97 -5.20 28.16
CA VAL A 142 -5.28 -4.59 29.30
C VAL A 142 -4.88 -3.14 28.98
N VAL A 143 -4.37 -2.89 27.78
CA VAL A 143 -3.93 -1.55 27.32
C VAL A 143 -4.82 -1.13 26.17
N ARG A 144 -5.70 -0.16 26.41
CA ARG A 144 -6.66 0.29 25.39
C ARG A 144 -6.01 1.18 24.33
N TRP A 145 -5.12 2.06 24.72
CA TRP A 145 -4.58 3.11 23.84
C TRP A 145 -3.07 3.03 23.70
N ASP A 146 -2.59 3.08 22.47
CA ASP A 146 -1.20 3.27 22.09
C ASP A 146 -1.01 4.68 21.53
N ARG A 147 0.02 5.36 21.98
CA ARG A 147 0.43 6.65 21.41
C ARG A 147 1.70 6.45 20.60
N PRO A 148 1.67 6.77 19.29
CA PRO A 148 2.89 6.71 18.50
C PRO A 148 3.96 7.59 19.12
N SER A 149 5.11 7.00 19.41
CA SER A 149 6.29 7.74 19.88
C SER A 149 7.05 8.32 18.70
N GLY A 150 7.53 9.56 18.84
CA GLY A 150 8.38 10.21 17.85
C GLY A 150 7.64 11.11 16.86
N ASP A 151 8.46 11.78 16.05
CA ASP A 151 7.98 12.67 14.99
C ASP A 151 7.39 11.88 13.82
N VAL A 152 6.66 12.58 12.94
CA VAL A 152 6.24 12.02 11.68
C VAL A 152 7.47 11.65 10.86
N ASP A 153 7.48 10.44 10.30
CA ASP A 153 8.63 9.92 9.55
C ASP A 153 8.68 10.50 8.13
N LEU A 154 9.00 11.79 8.07
CA LEU A 154 9.18 12.57 6.86
C LEU A 154 10.48 13.35 6.89
N TYR A 155 11.12 13.46 5.76
CA TYR A 155 12.34 14.26 5.54
C TYR A 155 12.06 15.58 4.83
N ARG A 156 10.82 15.77 4.36
CA ARG A 156 10.29 17.02 3.82
C ARG A 156 9.22 17.56 4.76
N LEU A 157 9.55 18.66 5.47
CA LEU A 157 8.69 19.20 6.53
C LEU A 157 7.35 19.74 6.03
N GLU A 158 7.29 20.30 4.80
CA GLU A 158 6.06 20.80 4.22
C GLU A 158 5.04 19.68 3.93
N GLY A 159 5.50 18.44 3.75
CA GLY A 159 4.63 17.26 3.61
C GLY A 159 3.84 16.92 4.87
N ILE A 160 4.27 17.46 6.02
CA ILE A 160 3.60 17.23 7.32
C ILE A 160 2.16 17.77 7.30
N GLU A 161 1.91 18.89 6.62
CA GLU A 161 0.58 19.51 6.55
C GLU A 161 -0.41 18.70 5.72
N GLU A 162 0.08 17.75 4.93
CA GLU A 162 -0.72 16.89 4.06
C GLU A 162 -1.05 15.53 4.70
N LEU A 163 -0.40 15.21 5.84
CA LEU A 163 -0.60 13.96 6.57
C LEU A 163 -1.39 14.20 7.85
N TRP A 164 -2.61 13.70 7.87
CA TRP A 164 -3.48 13.72 9.04
C TRP A 164 -3.59 12.32 9.63
N SER A 165 -3.39 12.20 10.93
CA SER A 165 -3.55 10.94 11.64
C SER A 165 -3.98 11.16 13.09
N TYR A 166 -4.55 10.14 13.71
CA TYR A 166 -4.89 10.20 15.12
C TYR A 166 -3.65 10.30 16.02
N GLY A 167 -3.74 11.10 17.11
CA GLY A 167 -2.71 11.22 18.15
C GLY A 167 -2.56 9.95 18.98
N ARG A 168 -3.60 9.09 19.00
CA ARG A 168 -3.62 7.76 19.64
C ARG A 168 -4.33 6.75 18.77
N ARG A 169 -4.01 5.49 18.94
CA ARG A 169 -4.67 4.36 18.29
C ARG A 169 -5.05 3.33 19.35
N SER A 170 -6.21 2.70 19.20
CA SER A 170 -6.56 1.62 20.13
C SER A 170 -5.73 0.38 19.82
N THR A 171 -5.39 -0.38 20.86
CA THR A 171 -4.72 -1.67 20.72
C THR A 171 -5.61 -2.67 19.95
N SER A 172 -6.93 -2.50 20.03
CA SER A 172 -7.90 -3.29 19.25
C SER A 172 -7.80 -3.00 17.78
N SER A 173 -7.80 -1.72 17.34
CA SER A 173 -7.66 -1.36 15.93
C SER A 173 -6.28 -1.76 15.37
N ILE A 174 -5.20 -1.67 16.16
CA ILE A 174 -3.89 -2.18 15.78
C ILE A 174 -3.93 -3.70 15.61
N HIS A 175 -4.64 -4.43 16.47
CA HIS A 175 -4.81 -5.88 16.33
C HIS A 175 -5.58 -6.24 15.05
N GLU A 176 -6.66 -5.51 14.73
CA GLU A 176 -7.39 -5.69 13.46
C GLU A 176 -6.48 -5.41 12.25
N PHE A 177 -5.65 -4.38 12.32
CA PHE A 177 -4.67 -4.10 11.27
C PHE A 177 -3.69 -5.27 11.09
N VAL A 178 -3.14 -5.83 12.17
CA VAL A 178 -2.25 -7.01 12.08
C VAL A 178 -2.96 -8.22 11.49
N ARG A 179 -4.26 -8.42 11.82
CA ARG A 179 -5.07 -9.50 11.21
C ARG A 179 -5.24 -9.30 9.71
N MET A 180 -5.53 -8.07 9.29
CA MET A 180 -5.59 -7.72 7.86
C MET A 180 -4.27 -8.03 7.15
N LEU A 181 -3.13 -7.60 7.71
CA LEU A 181 -1.82 -7.85 7.10
C LEU A 181 -1.52 -9.35 6.95
N ALA A 182 -1.87 -10.17 7.94
CA ALA A 182 -1.70 -11.61 7.87
C ALA A 182 -2.54 -12.22 6.74
N HIS A 183 -3.82 -11.80 6.64
CA HIS A 183 -4.72 -12.27 5.58
C HIS A 183 -4.20 -11.85 4.20
N VAL A 184 -3.87 -10.56 4.01
CA VAL A 184 -3.33 -10.05 2.73
C VAL A 184 -2.06 -10.79 2.33
N ARG A 185 -1.14 -11.03 3.27
CA ARG A 185 0.10 -11.75 3.00
C ARG A 185 -0.13 -13.16 2.46
N ASP A 186 -1.15 -13.85 2.95
CA ASP A 186 -1.48 -15.19 2.51
C ASP A 186 -2.14 -15.19 1.12
N GLU A 187 -2.86 -14.10 0.77
CA GLU A 187 -3.53 -13.92 -0.53
C GLU A 187 -2.62 -13.36 -1.64
N LEU A 188 -1.38 -12.92 -1.35
CA LEU A 188 -0.48 -12.33 -2.35
C LEU A 188 -0.24 -13.23 -3.57
N VAL A 189 -0.27 -14.55 -3.38
CA VAL A 189 -0.12 -15.53 -4.47
C VAL A 189 -1.26 -15.45 -5.50
N SER A 190 -2.45 -14.96 -5.09
CA SER A 190 -3.62 -14.83 -5.95
C SER A 190 -3.61 -13.57 -6.82
N VAL A 191 -2.75 -12.58 -6.51
CA VAL A 191 -2.64 -11.33 -7.25
C VAL A 191 -2.10 -11.58 -8.66
N ARG A 192 -2.90 -11.27 -9.68
CA ARG A 192 -2.53 -11.42 -11.10
C ARG A 192 -2.14 -10.11 -11.76
N ALA A 193 -2.67 -8.99 -11.27
CA ALA A 193 -2.35 -7.66 -11.77
C ALA A 193 -0.85 -7.37 -11.69
N PRO A 194 -0.28 -6.60 -12.62
CA PRO A 194 1.06 -6.03 -12.49
C PRO A 194 1.18 -5.17 -11.23
N VAL A 195 2.25 -5.32 -10.45
CA VAL A 195 2.47 -4.62 -9.18
C VAL A 195 3.76 -3.81 -9.18
N LEU A 196 3.65 -2.50 -8.96
CA LEU A 196 4.75 -1.61 -8.62
C LEU A 196 4.86 -1.51 -7.09
N ILE A 197 6.05 -1.68 -6.54
CA ILE A 197 6.35 -1.57 -5.12
C ILE A 197 7.34 -0.42 -4.92
N CYS A 198 6.90 0.67 -4.30
CA CYS A 198 7.76 1.80 -3.92
C CYS A 198 7.91 1.83 -2.39
N HIS A 199 9.14 1.92 -1.88
CA HIS A 199 9.40 1.98 -0.44
C HIS A 199 10.56 2.92 -0.13
N GLY A 200 10.41 3.74 0.93
CA GLY A 200 11.47 4.60 1.41
C GLY A 200 12.58 3.81 2.11
N GLU A 201 13.84 4.01 1.74
CA GLU A 201 14.97 3.33 2.41
C GLU A 201 15.14 3.80 3.86
N ARG A 202 14.62 4.99 4.17
CA ARG A 202 14.69 5.60 5.50
C ARG A 202 13.42 5.39 6.32
N ASP A 203 12.51 4.54 5.87
CA ASP A 203 11.26 4.23 6.57
C ASP A 203 11.54 3.57 7.92
N ARG A 204 11.17 4.29 9.00
CA ARG A 204 11.32 3.86 10.41
C ARG A 204 9.99 3.36 11.01
N VAL A 205 8.90 3.44 10.25
CA VAL A 205 7.56 3.00 10.66
C VAL A 205 7.31 1.58 10.17
N ILE A 206 7.58 1.33 8.89
CA ILE A 206 7.42 0.03 8.22
C ILE A 206 8.78 -0.42 7.71
N ASP A 207 9.25 -1.56 8.17
CA ASP A 207 10.52 -2.13 7.74
C ASP A 207 10.55 -2.29 6.22
N PRO A 208 11.54 -1.70 5.51
CA PRO A 208 11.67 -1.82 4.05
C PRO A 208 11.75 -3.27 3.54
N ALA A 209 12.07 -4.24 4.39
CA ALA A 209 12.02 -5.66 4.06
C ALA A 209 10.61 -6.15 3.67
N ASN A 210 9.54 -5.39 4.01
CA ASN A 210 8.20 -5.65 3.50
C ASN A 210 8.13 -5.60 1.97
N ALA A 211 8.84 -4.66 1.33
CA ALA A 211 8.89 -4.56 -0.12
C ALA A 211 9.48 -5.82 -0.77
N ILE A 212 10.50 -6.42 -0.15
CA ILE A 212 11.11 -7.68 -0.59
C ILE A 212 10.15 -8.85 -0.39
N GLU A 213 9.46 -8.90 0.75
CA GLU A 213 8.51 -9.97 1.06
C GLU A 213 7.31 -9.94 0.11
N ILE A 214 6.78 -8.76 -0.23
CA ILE A 214 5.71 -8.60 -1.22
C ILE A 214 6.19 -9.13 -2.58
N GLU A 215 7.35 -8.68 -3.07
CA GLU A 215 7.92 -9.10 -4.35
C GLU A 215 8.06 -10.63 -4.44
N ARG A 216 8.56 -11.26 -3.36
CA ARG A 216 8.75 -12.72 -3.31
C ARG A 216 7.47 -13.52 -3.36
N ARG A 217 6.36 -12.98 -2.84
CA ARG A 217 5.06 -13.68 -2.76
C ARG A 217 4.16 -13.46 -3.95
N LEU A 218 4.40 -12.48 -4.79
CA LEU A 218 3.62 -12.17 -5.99
C LEU A 218 3.93 -13.16 -7.13
N LEU A 219 3.69 -14.45 -6.90
CA LEU A 219 4.10 -15.53 -7.81
C LEU A 219 3.28 -15.57 -9.11
N CYS A 220 2.00 -15.14 -9.06
CA CYS A 220 1.08 -15.13 -10.19
C CYS A 220 0.94 -13.76 -10.86
N SER A 221 1.60 -12.71 -10.33
CA SER A 221 1.55 -11.37 -10.91
C SER A 221 2.16 -11.33 -12.31
N ALA A 222 1.49 -10.65 -13.24
CA ALA A 222 1.92 -10.51 -14.63
C ALA A 222 3.26 -9.76 -14.77
N ALA A 223 3.56 -8.84 -13.83
CA ALA A 223 4.83 -8.14 -13.74
C ALA A 223 5.02 -7.60 -12.31
N VAL A 224 6.23 -7.59 -11.79
CA VAL A 224 6.56 -6.97 -10.50
C VAL A 224 7.78 -6.08 -10.69
N GLU A 225 7.68 -4.85 -10.20
CA GLU A 225 8.79 -3.91 -10.19
C GLU A 225 8.92 -3.30 -8.79
N ARG A 226 10.12 -3.32 -8.22
CA ARG A 226 10.42 -2.72 -6.92
C ARG A 226 11.36 -1.54 -7.08
N ARG A 227 11.00 -0.41 -6.48
CA ARG A 227 11.76 0.84 -6.43
C ARG A 227 11.98 1.26 -4.98
N MET A 228 13.24 1.31 -4.57
CA MET A 228 13.62 1.85 -3.29
C MET A 228 13.95 3.33 -3.44
N LEU A 229 13.46 4.15 -2.50
CA LEU A 229 13.53 5.62 -2.54
C LEU A 229 14.51 6.09 -1.47
N PRO A 230 15.74 6.51 -1.83
CA PRO A 230 16.83 6.65 -0.86
C PRO A 230 16.70 7.87 0.05
N ARG A 231 15.84 8.84 -0.25
CA ARG A 231 15.73 10.10 0.50
C ARG A 231 14.50 10.18 1.40
N SER A 232 13.51 9.30 1.19
CA SER A 232 12.21 9.37 1.86
C SER A 232 12.08 8.37 3.01
N GLY A 233 11.24 8.76 4.00
CA GLY A 233 10.75 7.92 5.09
C GLY A 233 9.44 7.21 4.71
N HIS A 234 8.52 7.10 5.70
CA HIS A 234 7.27 6.36 5.53
C HIS A 234 6.25 7.04 4.59
N GLY A 235 6.09 8.35 4.70
CA GLY A 235 5.10 9.11 3.93
C GLY A 235 5.55 9.43 2.51
N ILE A 236 5.94 8.45 1.71
CA ILE A 236 6.62 8.66 0.41
C ILE A 236 5.79 9.44 -0.62
N SER A 237 4.45 9.47 -0.48
CA SER A 237 3.54 10.25 -1.35
C SER A 237 3.70 11.76 -1.21
N VAL A 238 4.25 12.23 -0.08
CA VAL A 238 4.39 13.65 0.25
C VAL A 238 5.82 14.05 0.66
N ASP A 239 6.74 13.09 0.74
CA ASP A 239 8.12 13.29 1.16
C ASP A 239 9.04 13.77 0.01
N VAL A 240 10.34 13.71 0.21
CA VAL A 240 11.38 14.22 -0.71
C VAL A 240 11.29 13.60 -2.10
N ASP A 241 10.99 12.31 -2.20
CA ASP A 241 10.92 11.58 -3.48
C ASP A 241 9.52 11.56 -4.11
N ARG A 242 8.53 12.35 -3.61
CA ARG A 242 7.14 12.34 -4.08
C ARG A 242 6.96 12.52 -5.59
N ASP A 243 7.78 13.39 -6.21
CA ASP A 243 7.68 13.64 -7.64
C ASP A 243 8.18 12.44 -8.46
N ASP A 244 9.18 11.71 -7.92
CA ASP A 244 9.62 10.44 -8.48
C ASP A 244 8.54 9.37 -8.30
N VAL A 245 7.87 9.32 -7.12
CA VAL A 245 6.73 8.42 -6.88
C VAL A 245 5.61 8.67 -7.87
N ASN A 246 5.19 9.93 -8.06
CA ASN A 246 4.13 10.30 -8.98
C ASN A 246 4.46 9.85 -10.42
N ARG A 247 5.70 10.09 -10.88
CA ARG A 247 6.16 9.65 -12.20
C ARG A 247 6.17 8.13 -12.33
N LEU A 248 6.73 7.41 -11.35
CA LEU A 248 6.78 5.96 -11.35
C LEU A 248 5.39 5.33 -11.42
N VAL A 249 4.44 5.83 -10.62
CA VAL A 249 3.06 5.33 -10.61
C VAL A 249 2.37 5.63 -11.93
N LEU A 250 2.52 6.86 -12.47
CA LEU A 250 1.93 7.23 -13.76
C LEU A 250 2.48 6.36 -14.88
N ASP A 251 3.80 6.22 -14.99
CA ASP A 251 4.46 5.40 -16.02
C ASP A 251 4.02 3.92 -15.92
N TRP A 252 3.85 3.42 -14.69
CA TRP A 252 3.38 2.07 -14.43
C TRP A 252 1.96 1.87 -14.92
N PHE A 253 1.03 2.74 -14.57
CA PHE A 253 -0.36 2.64 -14.96
C PHE A 253 -0.54 2.84 -16.48
N ASP A 254 0.14 3.80 -17.09
CA ASP A 254 0.10 4.01 -18.54
C ASP A 254 0.68 2.80 -19.32
N ARG A 255 1.67 2.11 -18.77
CA ARG A 255 2.25 0.91 -19.38
C ARG A 255 1.25 -0.24 -19.50
N PHE A 256 0.34 -0.39 -18.56
CA PHE A 256 -0.64 -1.48 -18.52
C PHE A 256 -2.05 -1.06 -18.96
N SER A 257 -2.28 0.23 -19.17
CA SER A 257 -3.52 0.77 -19.73
C SER A 257 -3.59 0.59 -21.23
N THR A 258 -4.77 0.31 -21.75
CA THR A 258 -5.02 0.24 -23.21
C THR A 258 -4.91 1.60 -23.86
N GLY A 259 -5.23 2.69 -23.14
CA GLY A 259 -5.09 4.08 -23.58
C GLY A 259 -3.63 4.54 -23.66
N GLY A 260 -2.76 4.08 -22.77
CA GLY A 260 -1.34 4.42 -22.74
C GLY A 260 -0.54 3.82 -23.90
N ARG A 261 -0.93 2.64 -24.39
CA ARG A 261 -0.27 1.95 -25.50
C ARG A 261 -0.44 2.66 -26.85
N ARG A 262 -1.44 3.51 -27.00
CA ARG A 262 -1.71 4.24 -28.27
C ARG A 262 -0.85 5.48 -28.47
N GLY A 263 -0.19 5.98 -27.42
CA GLY A 263 0.60 7.23 -27.46
C GLY A 263 2.12 7.05 -27.48
N ARG A 264 2.64 5.86 -27.24
CA ARG A 264 4.09 5.60 -27.22
C ARG A 264 4.49 4.69 -28.37
N ALA A 265 5.33 5.22 -29.27
CA ALA A 265 6.08 4.37 -30.22
C ALA A 265 6.90 3.34 -29.42
N PRO A 266 7.11 2.10 -29.93
CA PRO A 266 7.87 1.10 -29.22
C PRO A 266 9.31 1.58 -29.03
N GLU A 267 9.65 1.97 -27.80
CA GLU A 267 11.04 2.04 -27.41
C GLU A 267 11.60 0.61 -27.49
N THR A 268 12.60 0.41 -28.33
CA THR A 268 13.33 -0.85 -28.44
C THR A 268 14.06 -1.10 -27.12
N GLY A 269 13.36 -1.65 -26.16
CA GLY A 269 13.90 -2.11 -24.88
C GLY A 269 14.77 -3.34 -25.10
N GLY A 270 15.98 -3.32 -24.56
CA GLY A 270 16.85 -4.48 -24.51
C GLY A 270 16.19 -5.70 -23.89
N PRO A 271 16.72 -6.91 -24.11
CA PRO A 271 16.10 -8.15 -23.68
C PRO A 271 15.86 -8.19 -22.17
N PRO A 272 14.76 -8.81 -21.70
CA PRO A 272 14.47 -8.94 -20.28
C PRO A 272 15.63 -9.64 -19.56
N VAL A 273 16.08 -9.07 -18.46
CA VAL A 273 17.08 -9.69 -17.59
C VAL A 273 16.51 -11.03 -17.12
N ALA A 274 17.14 -12.12 -17.53
CA ALA A 274 16.77 -13.47 -17.14
C ALA A 274 16.83 -13.59 -15.60
N ARG A 275 15.78 -14.13 -14.99
CA ARG A 275 15.79 -14.49 -13.55
C ARG A 275 16.94 -15.47 -13.31
N PRO A 276 17.75 -15.31 -12.26
CA PRO A 276 18.71 -16.34 -11.89
C PRO A 276 17.97 -17.65 -11.59
N SER A 277 18.38 -18.73 -12.26
CA SER A 277 17.90 -20.08 -12.00
C SER A 277 18.12 -20.44 -10.52
N ALA A 278 17.13 -21.07 -9.92
CA ALA A 278 17.23 -21.59 -8.55
C ALA A 278 18.45 -22.53 -8.47
N PRO A 279 19.23 -22.50 -7.38
CA PRO A 279 20.33 -23.46 -7.21
C PRO A 279 19.77 -24.88 -7.17
N GLU A 280 20.32 -25.76 -8.03
CA GLU A 280 20.05 -27.19 -8.00
C GLU A 280 20.33 -27.75 -6.59
N ALA A 281 19.33 -28.42 -6.04
CA ALA A 281 19.47 -29.13 -4.77
C ALA A 281 20.51 -30.25 -4.94
N GLN A 282 21.69 -30.08 -4.37
CA GLN A 282 22.67 -31.17 -4.26
C GLN A 282 22.09 -32.30 -3.40
N ALA A 283 22.01 -33.49 -3.96
CA ALA A 283 21.63 -34.71 -3.26
C ALA A 283 22.58 -34.97 -2.08
N PRO A 284 22.10 -35.46 -0.93
CA PRO A 284 22.95 -35.75 0.21
C PRO A 284 23.90 -36.91 -0.12
N ALA A 285 25.19 -36.70 0.17
CA ALA A 285 26.22 -37.71 0.04
C ALA A 285 25.91 -38.91 0.95
N SER A 286 25.98 -40.10 0.38
CA SER A 286 25.83 -41.38 1.08
C SER A 286 26.89 -41.53 2.19
N VAL A 287 26.43 -41.64 3.43
CA VAL A 287 27.28 -41.96 4.58
C VAL A 287 27.62 -43.44 4.51
N GLY A 288 28.90 -43.74 4.29
CA GLY A 288 29.44 -45.10 4.30
C GLY A 288 29.34 -45.71 5.69
N SER A 289 28.92 -46.98 5.74
CA SER A 289 28.87 -47.81 6.96
C SER A 289 30.25 -48.06 7.52
N PRO A 290 30.45 -48.10 8.87
CA PRO A 290 31.72 -48.47 9.48
C PRO A 290 31.92 -49.97 9.42
N PRO A 291 33.20 -50.48 9.40
CA PRO A 291 33.52 -51.89 9.37
C PRO A 291 33.27 -52.54 10.75
N ARG A 292 32.72 -53.75 10.71
CA ARG A 292 32.59 -54.63 11.89
C ARG A 292 33.97 -55.20 12.26
N ALA A 293 34.30 -55.06 13.51
CA ALA A 293 35.21 -55.94 14.23
C ALA A 293 34.60 -56.38 15.57
#